data_52067f87f109c3a6f1f53b8c28e665e4
#
_entry.id   52067f87f109c3a6f1f53b8c28e665e4
#
_cell.length_a   1.000
_cell.length_b   1.000
_cell.length_c   1.000
_cell.angle_alpha   90.00
_cell.angle_beta   90.00
_cell.angle_gamma   90.00
#
_symmetry.space_group_name_H-M   'P 1'
#
loop_
_entity.id
_entity.type
_entity.pdbx_description
1 polymer ?
#
loop_
_entity_poly.entity_id
_entity_poly.type
_entity_poly.pdbx_seq_one_letter_code
_entity_poly.pdbx_strand_id
1 'polypeptide(L)'
;RLSSVNKAEADAFAHLLFKPMLEEVAKLAHNTAEREELTDYMMAKHGLERNRVMAERDAQKDFAEYQKQHPKSTKALQDFIDECRKRDYAGLTALTGMEEIVDAEAEAQVMVDEYENAHDTTALWSKVNAVSKAVLSKSYECGMMSKETYDSVRDMYEFYIPLRGFDEKTSSEAYAYLTHKQSLFNAPIKKAEGRRSKADDPFANLQSMAESAIMQGNRNKLVKQKFLNFALNHPSDLVS
;
A
#
# COMPACT_ATOMS: atom_id res chain seq x y z
N ARG A 1 -12.80 16.78 21.64
CA ARG A 1 -13.68 15.74 21.05
C ARG A 1 -13.01 14.94 19.92
N LEU A 2 -12.42 15.58 18.87
CA LEU A 2 -11.77 14.81 17.78
C LEU A 2 -10.56 14.02 18.28
N SER A 3 -9.74 14.58 19.15
CA SER A 3 -8.57 13.92 19.74
C SER A 3 -8.95 12.67 20.57
N SER A 4 -10.02 12.74 21.36
CA SER A 4 -10.50 11.59 22.13
C SER A 4 -11.09 10.49 21.26
N VAL A 5 -11.78 10.84 20.17
CA VAL A 5 -12.28 9.87 19.19
C VAL A 5 -11.12 9.20 18.47
N ASN A 6 -10.14 9.96 18.00
CA ASN A 6 -8.96 9.41 17.34
C ASN A 6 -8.21 8.45 18.26
N LYS A 7 -8.03 8.81 19.53
CA LYS A 7 -7.37 7.96 20.51
C LYS A 7 -8.15 6.66 20.72
N ALA A 8 -9.44 6.73 20.98
CA ALA A 8 -10.27 5.54 21.21
C ALA A 8 -10.26 4.58 20.00
N GLU A 9 -10.34 5.13 18.77
CA GLU A 9 -10.24 4.31 17.56
C GLU A 9 -8.85 3.73 17.37
N ALA A 10 -7.79 4.49 17.62
CA ALA A 10 -6.42 3.97 17.54
C ALA A 10 -6.17 2.87 18.56
N ASP A 11 -6.62 3.05 19.80
CA ASP A 11 -6.52 2.03 20.86
C ASP A 11 -7.31 0.76 20.50
N ALA A 12 -8.52 0.91 19.95
CA ALA A 12 -9.32 -0.23 19.47
C ALA A 12 -8.63 -0.95 18.30
N PHE A 13 -8.10 -0.22 17.33
CA PHE A 13 -7.39 -0.76 16.18
C PHE A 13 -6.13 -1.51 16.63
N ALA A 14 -5.35 -0.92 17.54
CA ALA A 14 -4.17 -1.53 18.10
C ALA A 14 -4.50 -2.83 18.82
N HIS A 15 -5.55 -2.85 19.63
CA HIS A 15 -5.92 -4.04 20.41
C HIS A 15 -6.53 -5.16 19.55
N LEU A 16 -7.40 -4.81 18.60
CA LEU A 16 -8.17 -5.80 17.84
C LEU A 16 -7.42 -6.34 16.61
N LEU A 17 -6.50 -5.57 16.03
CA LEU A 17 -5.84 -5.91 14.77
C LEU A 17 -4.32 -5.99 14.89
N PHE A 18 -3.67 -4.97 15.47
CA PHE A 18 -2.19 -4.97 15.56
C PHE A 18 -1.67 -5.97 16.58
N LYS A 19 -2.26 -6.04 17.76
CA LYS A 19 -1.81 -6.99 18.78
C LYS A 19 -1.86 -8.43 18.29
N PRO A 20 -2.96 -8.94 17.71
CA PRO A 20 -3.00 -10.30 17.16
C PRO A 20 -1.98 -10.51 16.00
N MET A 21 -1.70 -9.50 15.19
CA MET A 21 -0.66 -9.58 14.17
C MET A 21 0.73 -9.68 14.77
N LEU A 22 1.05 -8.85 15.78
CA LEU A 22 2.34 -8.89 16.47
C LEU A 22 2.55 -10.18 17.25
N GLU A 23 1.49 -10.81 17.75
CA GLU A 23 1.55 -12.14 18.37
C GLU A 23 1.97 -13.21 17.36
N GLU A 24 1.51 -13.14 16.09
CA GLU A 24 2.00 -14.04 15.03
C GLU A 24 3.46 -13.74 14.66
N VAL A 25 3.85 -12.47 14.59
CA VAL A 25 5.26 -12.07 14.39
C VAL A 25 6.16 -12.65 15.49
N ALA A 26 5.72 -12.57 16.74
CA ALA A 26 6.51 -13.08 17.88
C ALA A 26 6.67 -14.60 17.89
N LYS A 27 5.81 -15.35 17.23
CA LYS A 27 5.96 -16.81 17.05
C LYS A 27 7.02 -17.16 15.98
N LEU A 28 7.20 -16.29 15.00
CA LEU A 28 8.08 -16.51 13.85
C LEU A 28 9.46 -15.85 14.01
N ALA A 29 9.57 -14.85 14.88
CA ALA A 29 10.80 -14.07 15.06
C ALA A 29 11.03 -13.72 16.53
N HIS A 30 12.05 -14.34 17.14
CA HIS A 30 12.37 -14.21 18.56
C HIS A 30 13.51 -13.23 18.85
N ASN A 31 14.20 -12.79 17.80
CA ASN A 31 15.33 -11.85 17.89
C ASN A 31 15.37 -10.94 16.63
N THR A 32 16.28 -9.98 16.64
CA THR A 32 16.41 -8.98 15.56
C THR A 32 16.74 -9.62 14.22
N ALA A 33 17.62 -10.62 14.17
CA ALA A 33 18.00 -11.29 12.93
C ALA A 33 16.83 -12.06 12.31
N GLU A 34 16.11 -12.84 13.11
CA GLU A 34 14.89 -13.54 12.64
C GLU A 34 13.81 -12.55 12.21
N ARG A 35 13.72 -11.37 12.86
CA ARG A 35 12.79 -10.33 12.44
C ARG A 35 13.20 -9.69 11.09
N GLU A 36 14.48 -9.49 10.85
CA GLU A 36 14.98 -9.02 9.55
C GLU A 36 14.69 -10.05 8.47
N GLU A 37 14.95 -11.31 8.72
CA GLU A 37 14.63 -12.40 7.80
C GLU A 37 13.13 -12.48 7.48
N LEU A 38 12.25 -12.39 8.49
CA LEU A 38 10.81 -12.34 8.30
C LEU A 38 10.39 -11.14 7.45
N THR A 39 10.95 -9.95 7.71
CA THR A 39 10.60 -8.75 6.93
C THR A 39 11.08 -8.84 5.50
N ASP A 40 12.26 -9.40 5.26
CA ASP A 40 12.81 -9.62 3.93
C ASP A 40 11.99 -10.63 3.14
N TYR A 41 11.59 -11.74 3.77
CA TYR A 41 10.62 -12.69 3.23
C TYR A 41 9.30 -12.01 2.82
N MET A 42 8.72 -11.19 3.70
CA MET A 42 7.46 -10.50 3.41
C MET A 42 7.60 -9.50 2.26
N MET A 43 8.74 -8.79 2.20
CA MET A 43 9.04 -7.88 1.09
C MET A 43 9.23 -8.62 -0.22
N ALA A 44 9.92 -9.75 -0.21
CA ALA A 44 10.11 -10.61 -1.39
C ALA A 44 8.76 -11.12 -1.90
N LYS A 45 7.94 -11.70 -1.04
CA LYS A 45 6.63 -12.27 -1.41
C LYS A 45 5.68 -11.24 -1.99
N HIS A 46 5.51 -10.09 -1.32
CA HIS A 46 4.71 -8.98 -1.87
C HIS A 46 5.35 -8.39 -3.11
N GLY A 47 6.67 -8.29 -3.17
CA GLY A 47 7.40 -7.71 -4.29
C GLY A 47 7.21 -8.48 -5.59
N LEU A 48 7.28 -9.80 -5.55
CA LEU A 48 7.00 -10.69 -6.68
C LEU A 48 5.57 -10.50 -7.20
N GLU A 49 4.58 -10.52 -6.29
CA GLU A 49 3.19 -10.27 -6.66
C GLU A 49 3.00 -8.87 -7.25
N ARG A 50 3.59 -7.84 -6.63
CA ARG A 50 3.49 -6.46 -7.06
C ARG A 50 4.09 -6.23 -8.44
N ASN A 51 5.27 -6.74 -8.70
CA ASN A 51 5.92 -6.60 -10.00
C ASN A 51 5.04 -7.19 -11.10
N ARG A 52 4.49 -8.40 -10.90
CA ARG A 52 3.58 -9.05 -11.84
C ARG A 52 2.30 -8.22 -12.07
N VAL A 53 1.60 -7.85 -11.01
CA VAL A 53 0.31 -7.13 -11.08
C VAL A 53 0.49 -5.75 -11.72
N MET A 54 1.56 -5.03 -11.36
CA MET A 54 1.82 -3.70 -11.90
C MET A 54 2.26 -3.74 -13.35
N ALA A 55 3.06 -4.74 -13.75
CA ALA A 55 3.46 -4.93 -15.14
C ALA A 55 2.24 -5.20 -16.04
N GLU A 56 1.35 -6.09 -15.63
CA GLU A 56 0.12 -6.40 -16.36
C GLU A 56 -0.80 -5.16 -16.48
N ARG A 57 -0.97 -4.41 -15.40
CA ARG A 57 -1.80 -3.19 -15.38
C ARG A 57 -1.25 -2.09 -16.27
N ASP A 58 0.05 -1.80 -16.19
CA ASP A 58 0.69 -0.77 -17.01
C ASP A 58 0.69 -1.20 -18.49
N ALA A 59 0.96 -2.47 -18.78
CA ALA A 59 0.89 -3.02 -20.13
C ALA A 59 -0.51 -2.89 -20.76
N GLN A 60 -1.56 -3.19 -20.01
CA GLN A 60 -2.95 -3.02 -20.50
C GLN A 60 -3.25 -1.57 -20.84
N LYS A 61 -2.80 -0.63 -20.02
CA LYS A 61 -2.97 0.80 -20.26
C LYS A 61 -2.20 1.25 -21.49
N ASP A 62 -0.92 0.89 -21.58
CA ASP A 62 -0.04 1.27 -22.68
C ASP A 62 -0.53 0.66 -24.01
N PHE A 63 -1.00 -0.60 -23.98
CA PHE A 63 -1.60 -1.28 -25.13
C PHE A 63 -2.89 -0.59 -25.60
N ALA A 64 -3.79 -0.24 -24.68
CA ALA A 64 -5.03 0.45 -25.03
C ALA A 64 -4.78 1.83 -25.64
N GLU A 65 -3.76 2.55 -25.16
CA GLU A 65 -3.36 3.84 -25.74
C GLU A 65 -2.72 3.64 -27.13
N TYR A 66 -1.85 2.65 -27.26
CA TYR A 66 -1.22 2.29 -28.54
C TYR A 66 -2.25 1.91 -29.61
N GLN A 67 -3.25 1.09 -29.26
CA GLN A 67 -4.32 0.70 -30.21
C GLN A 67 -5.14 1.89 -30.72
N LYS A 68 -5.37 2.90 -29.88
CA LYS A 68 -6.07 4.13 -30.31
C LYS A 68 -5.28 4.90 -31.36
N GLN A 69 -3.95 4.93 -31.20
CA GLN A 69 -3.05 5.63 -32.14
C GLN A 69 -2.74 4.79 -33.39
N HIS A 70 -2.78 3.46 -33.28
CA HIS A 70 -2.39 2.52 -34.34
C HIS A 70 -3.46 1.43 -34.54
N PRO A 71 -4.68 1.76 -35.02
CA PRO A 71 -5.80 0.82 -35.08
C PRO A 71 -5.59 -0.38 -36.02
N LYS A 72 -4.57 -0.33 -36.90
CA LYS A 72 -4.21 -1.42 -37.83
C LYS A 72 -2.98 -2.22 -37.38
N SER A 73 -2.46 -1.95 -36.19
CA SER A 73 -1.26 -2.64 -35.68
C SER A 73 -1.59 -4.08 -35.27
N THR A 74 -0.64 -4.97 -35.53
CA THR A 74 -0.68 -6.39 -35.14
C THR A 74 0.09 -6.68 -33.85
N LYS A 75 0.61 -5.64 -33.16
CA LYS A 75 1.28 -5.84 -31.86
C LYS A 75 0.32 -6.46 -30.87
N ALA A 76 0.80 -7.46 -30.14
CA ALA A 76 0.03 -8.15 -29.11
C ALA A 76 0.18 -7.48 -27.72
N LEU A 77 -0.79 -7.68 -26.84
CA LEU A 77 -0.69 -7.25 -25.44
C LEU A 77 0.55 -7.85 -24.76
N GLN A 78 0.95 -9.08 -25.15
CA GLN A 78 2.12 -9.76 -24.59
C GLN A 78 3.42 -8.97 -24.78
N ASP A 79 3.61 -8.30 -25.92
CA ASP A 79 4.79 -7.47 -26.16
C ASP A 79 4.91 -6.32 -25.14
N PHE A 80 3.77 -5.77 -24.72
CA PHE A 80 3.72 -4.71 -23.70
C PHE A 80 3.94 -5.27 -22.28
N ILE A 81 3.42 -6.47 -22.00
CA ILE A 81 3.67 -7.16 -20.72
C ILE A 81 5.17 -7.44 -20.56
N ASP A 82 5.82 -7.98 -21.58
CA ASP A 82 7.23 -8.31 -21.57
C ASP A 82 8.12 -7.06 -21.39
N GLU A 83 7.71 -5.93 -21.97
CA GLU A 83 8.41 -4.66 -21.76
C GLU A 83 8.20 -4.10 -20.34
N CYS A 84 6.97 -4.16 -19.81
CA CYS A 84 6.67 -3.71 -18.47
C CYS A 84 7.32 -4.58 -17.38
N ARG A 85 7.50 -5.87 -17.62
CA ARG A 85 8.20 -6.80 -16.71
C ARG A 85 9.68 -6.49 -16.50
N LYS A 86 10.29 -5.66 -17.33
CA LYS A 86 11.66 -5.16 -17.13
C LYS A 86 11.78 -4.09 -16.03
N ARG A 87 10.64 -3.64 -15.47
CA ARG A 87 10.60 -2.59 -14.44
C ARG A 87 10.49 -3.20 -13.05
N ASP A 88 11.29 -2.68 -12.14
CA ASP A 88 11.20 -3.05 -10.72
C ASP A 88 10.22 -2.13 -9.98
N TYR A 89 8.97 -2.55 -9.86
CA TYR A 89 7.93 -1.79 -9.16
C TYR A 89 8.00 -1.93 -7.63
N ALA A 90 8.70 -2.96 -7.14
CA ALA A 90 8.75 -3.29 -5.73
C ALA A 90 10.08 -2.98 -5.05
N GLY A 91 11.16 -2.86 -5.81
CA GLY A 91 12.53 -2.71 -5.29
C GLY A 91 13.17 -4.06 -4.94
N LEU A 92 12.86 -5.11 -5.69
CA LEU A 92 13.46 -6.43 -5.50
C LEU A 92 14.96 -6.41 -5.78
N THR A 93 15.43 -5.62 -6.73
CA THR A 93 16.87 -5.41 -7.00
C THR A 93 17.60 -4.86 -5.76
N ALA A 94 16.98 -3.92 -5.05
CA ALA A 94 17.55 -3.37 -3.82
C ALA A 94 17.46 -4.34 -2.63
N LEU A 95 16.44 -5.21 -2.61
CA LEU A 95 16.25 -6.21 -1.56
C LEU A 95 17.27 -7.34 -1.68
N THR A 96 17.45 -7.87 -2.90
CA THR A 96 18.27 -9.05 -3.20
C THR A 96 19.74 -8.69 -3.48
N GLY A 97 20.04 -7.41 -3.80
CA GLY A 97 21.36 -6.98 -4.24
C GLY A 97 21.69 -7.35 -5.70
N MET A 98 20.72 -7.88 -6.46
CA MET A 98 20.88 -8.20 -7.87
C MET A 98 20.71 -6.94 -8.75
N GLU A 99 21.45 -6.87 -9.87
CA GLU A 99 21.36 -5.74 -10.80
C GLU A 99 20.17 -5.85 -11.75
N GLU A 100 19.92 -7.05 -12.25
CA GLU A 100 18.86 -7.34 -13.21
C GLU A 100 17.59 -7.81 -12.51
N ILE A 101 16.43 -7.35 -13.00
CA ILE A 101 15.12 -7.67 -12.39
C ILE A 101 14.81 -9.16 -12.44
N VAL A 102 15.23 -9.86 -13.51
CA VAL A 102 14.98 -11.29 -13.67
C VAL A 102 15.73 -12.10 -12.61
N ASP A 103 16.97 -11.72 -12.31
CA ASP A 103 17.78 -12.37 -11.28
C ASP A 103 17.25 -12.00 -9.89
N ALA A 104 16.81 -10.77 -9.70
CA ALA A 104 16.19 -10.31 -8.45
C ALA A 104 14.87 -11.03 -8.15
N GLU A 105 14.04 -11.30 -9.16
CA GLU A 105 12.80 -12.08 -8.99
C GLU A 105 13.11 -13.55 -8.69
N ALA A 106 14.13 -14.13 -9.34
CA ALA A 106 14.57 -15.50 -9.07
C ALA A 106 15.09 -15.65 -7.63
N GLU A 107 15.94 -14.73 -7.17
CA GLU A 107 16.47 -14.72 -5.81
C GLU A 107 15.37 -14.48 -4.78
N ALA A 108 14.47 -13.54 -5.03
CA ALA A 108 13.32 -13.30 -4.17
C ALA A 108 12.40 -14.53 -4.05
N GLN A 109 12.24 -15.31 -5.12
CA GLN A 109 11.49 -16.56 -5.08
C GLN A 109 12.19 -17.61 -4.20
N VAL A 110 13.52 -17.71 -4.29
CA VAL A 110 14.31 -18.60 -3.40
C VAL A 110 14.11 -18.21 -1.93
N MET A 111 14.21 -16.90 -1.59
CA MET A 111 13.97 -16.41 -0.25
C MET A 111 12.58 -16.80 0.27
N VAL A 112 11.55 -16.69 -0.60
CA VAL A 112 10.16 -17.05 -0.23
C VAL A 112 10.07 -18.56 0.02
N ASP A 113 10.58 -19.37 -0.88
CA ASP A 113 10.50 -20.82 -0.81
C ASP A 113 11.23 -21.36 0.42
N GLU A 114 12.43 -20.86 0.71
CA GLU A 114 13.21 -21.25 1.89
C GLU A 114 12.48 -20.90 3.19
N TYR A 115 11.93 -19.68 3.28
CA TYR A 115 11.22 -19.25 4.48
C TYR A 115 9.93 -20.05 4.70
N GLU A 116 9.13 -20.30 3.67
CA GLU A 116 7.87 -21.05 3.75
C GLU A 116 8.07 -22.55 3.95
N ASN A 117 9.20 -23.10 3.52
CA ASN A 117 9.57 -24.47 3.86
C ASN A 117 9.92 -24.64 5.36
N ALA A 118 10.44 -23.60 5.99
CA ALA A 118 10.82 -23.61 7.39
C ALA A 118 9.70 -23.18 8.35
N HIS A 119 8.73 -22.38 7.86
CA HIS A 119 7.74 -21.70 8.72
C HIS A 119 6.34 -21.74 8.11
N ASP A 120 5.31 -21.97 8.94
CA ASP A 120 3.91 -21.73 8.54
C ASP A 120 3.57 -20.24 8.73
N THR A 121 3.44 -19.53 7.63
CA THR A 121 3.15 -18.09 7.59
C THR A 121 1.68 -17.75 7.36
N THR A 122 0.80 -18.78 7.26
CA THR A 122 -0.63 -18.62 6.92
C THR A 122 -1.37 -17.70 7.90
N ALA A 123 -1.15 -17.92 9.21
CA ALA A 123 -1.78 -17.10 10.24
C ALA A 123 -1.27 -15.65 10.22
N LEU A 124 0.03 -15.43 9.99
CA LEU A 124 0.61 -14.09 9.85
C LEU A 124 -0.05 -13.32 8.70
N TRP A 125 -0.09 -13.90 7.49
CA TRP A 125 -0.68 -13.24 6.33
C TRP A 125 -2.17 -12.96 6.51
N SER A 126 -2.90 -13.86 7.17
CA SER A 126 -4.31 -13.61 7.53
C SER A 126 -4.45 -12.35 8.40
N LYS A 127 -3.57 -12.15 9.40
CA LYS A 127 -3.59 -10.96 10.26
C LYS A 127 -3.12 -9.70 9.55
N VAL A 128 -2.06 -9.77 8.76
CA VAL A 128 -1.56 -8.65 7.94
C VAL A 128 -2.64 -8.17 6.98
N ASN A 129 -3.32 -9.09 6.30
CA ASN A 129 -4.41 -8.77 5.40
C ASN A 129 -5.62 -8.15 6.13
N ALA A 130 -5.93 -8.60 7.35
CA ALA A 130 -6.99 -8.00 8.15
C ALA A 130 -6.68 -6.54 8.50
N VAL A 131 -5.42 -6.23 8.89
CA VAL A 131 -4.96 -4.85 9.14
C VAL A 131 -5.10 -4.01 7.87
N SER A 132 -4.57 -4.47 6.75
CA SER A 132 -4.56 -3.75 5.47
C SER A 132 -5.98 -3.47 4.96
N LYS A 133 -6.87 -4.46 5.03
CA LYS A 133 -8.28 -4.32 4.64
C LYS A 133 -9.02 -3.34 5.55
N ALA A 134 -8.76 -3.34 6.86
CA ALA A 134 -9.37 -2.39 7.79
C ALA A 134 -8.92 -0.95 7.52
N VAL A 135 -7.63 -0.71 7.22
CA VAL A 135 -7.12 0.60 6.81
C VAL A 135 -7.80 1.09 5.53
N LEU A 136 -7.93 0.21 4.55
CA LEU A 136 -8.56 0.53 3.27
C LEU A 136 -10.06 0.84 3.46
N SER A 137 -10.79 0.03 4.23
CA SER A 137 -12.21 0.26 4.55
C SER A 137 -12.40 1.59 5.28
N LYS A 138 -11.57 1.89 6.28
CA LYS A 138 -11.61 3.18 6.99
C LYS A 138 -11.43 4.36 6.03
N SER A 139 -10.48 4.26 5.11
CA SER A 139 -10.22 5.29 4.12
C SER A 139 -11.42 5.51 3.19
N TYR A 140 -12.09 4.45 2.75
CA TYR A 140 -13.30 4.52 1.94
C TYR A 140 -14.48 5.09 2.72
N GLU A 141 -14.79 4.55 3.89
CA GLU A 141 -15.93 4.99 4.73
C GLU A 141 -15.85 6.47 5.12
N CYS A 142 -14.64 6.98 5.30
CA CYS A 142 -14.41 8.39 5.56
C CYS A 142 -14.38 9.25 4.28
N GLY A 143 -14.59 8.66 3.11
CA GLY A 143 -14.64 9.33 1.82
C GLY A 143 -13.30 9.94 1.41
N MET A 144 -12.22 9.28 1.78
CA MET A 144 -10.86 9.62 1.35
C MET A 144 -10.50 9.02 0.00
N MET A 145 -11.31 8.09 -0.50
CA MET A 145 -11.21 7.50 -1.84
C MET A 145 -12.59 7.24 -2.42
N SER A 146 -12.68 7.14 -3.76
CA SER A 146 -13.92 6.77 -4.44
C SER A 146 -14.20 5.28 -4.32
N LYS A 147 -15.45 4.88 -4.62
CA LYS A 147 -15.85 3.46 -4.65
C LYS A 147 -15.04 2.69 -5.71
N GLU A 148 -14.85 3.27 -6.88
CA GLU A 148 -14.10 2.66 -7.98
C GLU A 148 -12.65 2.39 -7.58
N THR A 149 -12.02 3.35 -6.87
CA THR A 149 -10.66 3.16 -6.34
C THR A 149 -10.63 2.07 -5.28
N TYR A 150 -11.58 2.09 -4.34
CA TYR A 150 -11.68 1.06 -3.30
C TYR A 150 -11.83 -0.35 -3.89
N ASP A 151 -12.78 -0.52 -4.81
CA ASP A 151 -13.05 -1.81 -5.45
C ASP A 151 -11.83 -2.29 -6.28
N SER A 152 -11.08 -1.35 -6.91
CA SER A 152 -9.91 -1.69 -7.72
C SER A 152 -8.69 -2.11 -6.91
N VAL A 153 -8.57 -1.68 -5.65
CA VAL A 153 -7.38 -1.96 -4.82
C VAL A 153 -7.64 -2.99 -3.72
N ARG A 154 -8.92 -3.22 -3.34
CA ARG A 154 -9.31 -4.08 -2.22
C ARG A 154 -8.79 -5.51 -2.35
N ASP A 155 -8.86 -6.04 -3.56
CA ASP A 155 -8.51 -7.43 -3.85
C ASP A 155 -7.34 -7.52 -4.87
N MET A 156 -6.56 -6.43 -4.99
CA MET A 156 -5.46 -6.33 -5.95
C MET A 156 -4.28 -7.25 -5.59
N TYR A 157 -4.02 -7.41 -4.30
CA TYR A 157 -2.92 -8.19 -3.78
C TYR A 157 -3.42 -9.20 -2.75
N GLU A 158 -2.91 -10.43 -2.84
CA GLU A 158 -3.12 -11.46 -1.83
C GLU A 158 -2.19 -11.23 -0.62
N PHE A 159 -0.96 -10.78 -0.86
CA PHE A 159 0.09 -10.58 0.13
C PHE A 159 0.52 -9.12 0.24
N TYR A 160 -0.41 -8.22 0.61
CA TYR A 160 -0.12 -6.80 0.63
C TYR A 160 0.62 -6.36 1.89
N ILE A 161 1.76 -5.69 1.68
CA ILE A 161 2.42 -4.83 2.66
C ILE A 161 2.78 -3.48 2.05
N PRO A 162 2.80 -2.39 2.85
CA PRO A 162 3.21 -1.08 2.33
C PRO A 162 4.74 -1.02 2.18
N LEU A 163 5.22 -1.02 0.93
CA LEU A 163 6.62 -0.77 0.63
C LEU A 163 6.91 0.73 0.70
N ARG A 164 7.18 1.23 1.90
CA ARG A 164 7.63 2.61 2.14
C ARG A 164 9.07 2.58 2.63
N GLY A 165 9.80 3.64 2.42
CA GLY A 165 11.17 3.80 2.91
C GLY A 165 11.72 5.17 2.58
N PHE A 166 12.89 5.44 3.10
CA PHE A 166 13.58 6.70 2.97
C PHE A 166 14.14 6.83 1.54
N ASP A 167 13.40 7.49 0.66
CA ASP A 167 13.96 8.03 -0.57
C ASP A 167 14.12 9.54 -0.38
N GLU A 168 15.26 10.13 -0.79
CA GLU A 168 15.56 11.56 -0.59
C GLU A 168 14.48 12.49 -1.16
N LYS A 169 13.75 12.05 -2.20
CA LYS A 169 12.58 12.76 -2.74
C LYS A 169 11.35 12.65 -1.82
N THR A 170 11.21 11.54 -1.09
CA THR A 170 10.08 11.32 -0.18
C THR A 170 10.29 12.03 1.16
N SER A 171 11.55 12.30 1.57
CA SER A 171 11.84 13.05 2.80
C SER A 171 11.40 14.51 2.70
N SER A 172 11.56 15.16 1.54
CA SER A 172 11.08 16.52 1.33
C SER A 172 9.54 16.57 1.24
N GLU A 173 8.90 15.54 0.67
CA GLU A 173 7.44 15.42 0.63
C GLU A 173 6.86 14.98 1.98
N ALA A 174 7.52 14.12 2.75
CA ALA A 174 7.12 13.76 4.11
C ALA A 174 7.27 14.95 5.06
N TYR A 175 8.31 15.76 4.89
CA TYR A 175 8.49 17.01 5.65
C TYR A 175 7.45 18.07 5.25
N ALA A 176 7.11 18.19 3.98
CA ALA A 176 6.01 19.03 3.49
C ALA A 176 4.64 18.50 3.94
N TYR A 177 4.51 17.19 4.11
CA TYR A 177 3.32 16.51 4.66
C TYR A 177 3.13 16.82 6.15
N LEU A 178 4.21 16.94 6.91
CA LEU A 178 4.19 17.29 8.33
C LEU A 178 4.03 18.81 8.55
N THR A 179 4.48 19.62 7.61
CA THR A 179 4.65 21.05 7.90
C THR A 179 3.63 22.00 7.29
N HIS A 180 2.90 21.80 6.21
CA HIS A 180 1.91 22.85 5.84
C HIS A 180 1.06 22.71 4.57
N LYS A 181 0.99 21.62 3.85
CA LYS A 181 -0.02 21.55 2.76
C LYS A 181 -0.68 20.17 2.70
N GLN A 182 -1.43 19.83 3.73
CA GLN A 182 -2.38 18.73 3.60
C GLN A 182 -3.48 19.15 2.64
N SER A 183 -3.40 18.76 1.39
CA SER A 183 -4.56 18.67 0.53
C SER A 183 -5.57 17.75 1.22
N LEU A 184 -6.79 18.24 1.44
CA LEU A 184 -7.91 17.49 2.02
C LEU A 184 -8.28 16.23 1.19
N PHE A 185 -7.63 16.03 0.06
CA PHE A 185 -7.91 15.04 -0.97
C PHE A 185 -6.76 14.07 -1.26
N ASN A 186 -5.65 14.13 -0.52
CA ASN A 186 -4.55 13.18 -0.71
C ASN A 186 -4.95 11.82 -0.14
N ALA A 187 -5.34 10.91 -1.02
CA ALA A 187 -5.54 9.51 -0.66
C ALA A 187 -4.25 8.92 -0.06
N PRO A 188 -4.34 8.10 1.00
CA PRO A 188 -3.17 7.46 1.61
C PRO A 188 -2.48 6.45 0.67
N ILE A 189 -3.07 6.15 -0.47
CA ILE A 189 -2.56 5.23 -1.49
C ILE A 189 -2.01 6.05 -2.65
N LYS A 190 -0.69 6.05 -2.81
CA LYS A 190 0.01 6.69 -3.93
C LYS A 190 0.23 5.69 -5.06
N LYS A 191 0.33 6.21 -6.31
CA LYS A 191 0.70 5.43 -7.49
C LYS A 191 2.11 4.83 -7.27
N ALA A 192 2.29 3.57 -7.68
CA ALA A 192 3.59 2.93 -7.68
C ALA A 192 4.46 3.50 -8.82
N GLU A 193 5.60 4.07 -8.48
CA GLU A 193 6.55 4.66 -9.46
C GLU A 193 7.83 3.84 -9.63
N GLY A 194 7.93 2.69 -8.93
CA GLY A 194 9.16 1.90 -8.83
C GLY A 194 10.01 2.34 -7.63
N ARG A 195 10.99 1.51 -7.28
CA ARG A 195 11.79 1.73 -6.08
C ARG A 195 13.24 1.33 -6.32
N ARG A 196 14.20 2.13 -5.80
CA ARG A 196 15.65 1.89 -5.91
C ARG A 196 16.33 1.63 -4.56
N SER A 197 15.57 1.56 -3.46
CA SER A 197 16.07 1.31 -2.12
C SER A 197 15.23 0.25 -1.41
N LYS A 198 15.84 -0.50 -0.48
CA LYS A 198 15.13 -1.44 0.39
C LYS A 198 14.04 -0.70 1.17
N ALA A 199 12.89 -1.32 1.36
CA ALA A 199 11.80 -0.74 2.17
C ALA A 199 12.14 -0.79 3.66
N ASP A 200 11.53 0.14 4.43
CA ASP A 200 11.59 0.11 5.88
C ASP A 200 10.66 -0.99 6.44
N ASP A 201 10.76 -1.24 7.76
CA ASP A 201 9.94 -2.24 8.45
C ASP A 201 8.45 -2.18 8.03
N PRO A 202 7.91 -3.23 7.40
CA PRO A 202 6.53 -3.26 6.93
C PRO A 202 5.50 -3.14 8.04
N PHE A 203 5.81 -3.59 9.25
CA PHE A 203 4.91 -3.50 10.41
C PHE A 203 4.79 -2.05 10.91
N ALA A 204 5.91 -1.32 10.97
CA ALA A 204 5.91 0.10 11.28
C ALA A 204 5.16 0.91 10.20
N ASN A 205 5.32 0.53 8.94
CA ASN A 205 4.59 1.14 7.83
C ASN A 205 3.08 0.88 7.90
N LEU A 206 2.64 -0.34 8.25
CA LEU A 206 1.23 -0.67 8.46
C LEU A 206 0.64 0.14 9.61
N GLN A 207 1.36 0.26 10.73
CA GLN A 207 0.93 1.08 11.87
C GLN A 207 0.75 2.55 11.47
N SER A 208 1.74 3.13 10.82
CA SER A 208 1.69 4.52 10.34
C SER A 208 0.53 4.76 9.37
N MET A 209 0.24 3.80 8.49
CA MET A 209 -0.92 3.87 7.60
C MET A 209 -2.24 3.86 8.36
N ALA A 210 -2.37 3.01 9.38
CA ALA A 210 -3.58 2.92 10.19
C ALA A 210 -3.82 4.22 10.99
N GLU A 211 -2.80 4.73 11.65
CA GLU A 211 -2.87 6.01 12.36
C GLU A 211 -3.26 7.16 11.43
N SER A 212 -2.64 7.23 10.25
CA SER A 212 -2.99 8.22 9.23
C SER A 212 -4.43 8.09 8.75
N ALA A 213 -4.91 6.87 8.48
CA ALA A 213 -6.29 6.63 8.04
C ALA A 213 -7.31 7.03 9.11
N ILE A 214 -7.03 6.76 10.39
CA ILE A 214 -7.89 7.16 11.52
C ILE A 214 -7.92 8.69 11.64
N MET A 215 -6.75 9.33 11.71
CA MET A 215 -6.66 10.78 11.94
C MET A 215 -7.25 11.58 10.77
N GLN A 216 -6.84 11.27 9.54
CA GLN A 216 -7.33 11.97 8.35
C GLN A 216 -8.78 11.64 8.04
N GLY A 217 -9.16 10.36 8.20
CA GLY A 217 -10.52 9.90 8.00
C GLY A 217 -11.52 10.60 8.92
N ASN A 218 -11.24 10.69 10.20
CA ASN A 218 -12.11 11.38 11.17
C ASN A 218 -12.17 12.89 10.92
N ARG A 219 -11.03 13.49 10.54
CA ARG A 219 -11.01 14.90 10.14
C ARG A 219 -11.87 15.14 8.91
N ASN A 220 -11.76 14.31 7.89
CA ASN A 220 -12.53 14.41 6.65
C ASN A 220 -14.04 14.26 6.91
N LYS A 221 -14.43 13.29 7.73
CA LYS A 221 -15.81 13.07 8.15
C LYS A 221 -16.37 14.30 8.88
N LEU A 222 -15.60 14.88 9.80
CA LEU A 222 -16.01 16.08 10.54
C LEU A 222 -16.19 17.28 9.60
N VAL A 223 -15.27 17.50 8.65
CA VAL A 223 -15.36 18.60 7.68
C VAL A 223 -16.60 18.44 6.79
N LYS A 224 -16.85 17.24 6.29
CA LYS A 224 -18.04 16.95 5.47
C LYS A 224 -19.34 17.17 6.24
N GLN A 225 -19.41 16.74 7.51
CA GLN A 225 -20.58 16.97 8.36
C GLN A 225 -20.82 18.48 8.60
N LYS A 226 -19.76 19.24 8.88
CA LYS A 226 -19.88 20.70 9.05
C LYS A 226 -20.33 21.39 7.78
N PHE A 227 -19.79 21.01 6.64
CA PHE A 227 -20.18 21.54 5.34
C PHE A 227 -21.65 21.23 5.02
N LEU A 228 -22.08 19.98 5.23
CA LEU A 228 -23.46 19.58 5.02
C LEU A 228 -24.41 20.37 5.91
N ASN A 229 -24.10 20.52 7.20
CA ASN A 229 -24.89 21.30 8.12
C ASN A 229 -24.97 22.79 7.70
N PHE A 230 -23.86 23.35 7.23
CA PHE A 230 -23.87 24.72 6.68
C PHE A 230 -24.76 24.80 5.44
N ALA A 231 -24.62 23.89 4.47
CA ALA A 231 -25.42 23.87 3.26
C ALA A 231 -26.93 23.74 3.54
N LEU A 232 -27.31 22.91 4.51
CA LEU A 232 -28.71 22.72 4.90
C LEU A 232 -29.30 23.96 5.60
N ASN A 233 -28.48 24.70 6.35
CA ASN A 233 -28.94 25.93 7.07
C ASN A 233 -28.85 27.20 6.20
N HIS A 234 -28.12 27.15 5.07
CA HIS A 234 -27.93 28.30 4.16
C HIS A 234 -28.12 27.87 2.69
N PRO A 235 -29.31 27.36 2.32
CA PRO A 235 -29.53 26.81 0.98
C PRO A 235 -29.43 27.84 -0.15
N SER A 236 -29.72 29.13 0.14
CA SER A 236 -29.67 30.23 -0.84
C SER A 236 -28.26 30.67 -1.21
N ASP A 237 -27.25 30.36 -0.39
CA ASP A 237 -25.87 30.82 -0.59
C ASP A 237 -25.05 29.83 -1.44
N LEU A 238 -25.61 28.65 -1.74
CA LEU A 238 -24.91 27.52 -2.42
C LEU A 238 -25.56 27.08 -3.73
N VAL A 239 -26.75 27.58 -4.05
CA VAL A 239 -27.51 27.20 -5.24
C VAL A 239 -27.91 28.48 -5.99
N SER A 240 -26.93 29.12 -6.59
CA SER A 240 -27.14 30.21 -7.55
C SER A 240 -26.37 29.91 -8.82
#